data_a3fa4a76b61dd3d228b8b86f5f164ac9
#
_entry.id   a3fa4a76b61dd3d228b8b86f5f164ac9
#
_cell.length_a   1.000
_cell.length_b   1.000
_cell.length_c   1.000
_cell.angle_alpha   90.00
_cell.angle_beta   90.00
_cell.angle_gamma   90.00
#
_symmetry.space_group_name_H-M   'P 1'
#
loop_
_entity.id
_entity.type
_entity.pdbx_description
1 polymer ?
#
loop_
_entity_poly.entity_id
_entity_poly.type
_entity_poly.pdbx_seq_one_letter_code
_entity_poly.pdbx_strand_id
1 'polypeptide(L)'
;MLAVLDAGRHRLASVPARAGIGLKPEHMKAIMQTLPDTGWFEVHAENYMGAGGPPHRFLEWVRERYPLSIHGVGLSIGGAGPLDKPHLKRLRALIDRYEPGLFSEHLAWSTHEGVYFNDLLPLPYTAETLAHVAAHIDETQCALGRQILIENPSTYVTFEARDMGETEFLSELARRTGCGLLFDVNNVYVSAVNHGFEAEAYLGAFPVEHVREIHLAGYFEAETDEDGRLLIDAHDSPVRDAVWALYASALQRTGLLPTLIEWDNDIPEFETLQSEADKAEKLLKAQKRPDHARLH
;
A
#
# COMPACT_ATOMS: atom_id res chain seq x y z
N MET A 1 -17.15 32.60 -4.42
CA MET A 1 -17.56 31.23 -4.83
C MET A 1 -16.40 30.44 -5.45
N LEU A 2 -15.61 31.01 -6.39
CA LEU A 2 -14.43 30.34 -6.96
C LEU A 2 -13.33 29.99 -5.94
N ALA A 3 -13.01 30.87 -4.99
CA ALA A 3 -11.98 30.64 -3.98
C ALA A 3 -12.35 29.53 -2.96
N VAL A 4 -13.65 29.29 -2.71
CA VAL A 4 -14.13 28.22 -1.82
C VAL A 4 -14.06 26.86 -2.53
N LEU A 5 -14.29 26.84 -3.86
CA LEU A 5 -14.16 25.63 -4.68
C LEU A 5 -12.69 25.23 -4.84
N ASP A 6 -11.77 26.20 -4.93
CA ASP A 6 -10.32 25.95 -5.03
C ASP A 6 -9.74 25.44 -3.71
N ALA A 7 -10.17 26.00 -2.57
CA ALA A 7 -9.79 25.50 -1.24
C ALA A 7 -10.33 24.08 -0.95
N GLY A 8 -11.49 23.71 -1.50
CA GLY A 8 -12.05 22.36 -1.42
C GLY A 8 -11.23 21.36 -2.24
N ARG A 9 -10.81 21.72 -3.45
CA ARG A 9 -9.94 20.88 -4.30
C ARG A 9 -8.56 20.66 -3.66
N HIS A 10 -7.95 21.69 -3.10
CA HIS A 10 -6.67 21.57 -2.39
C HIS A 10 -6.76 20.67 -1.14
N ARG A 11 -7.88 20.66 -0.44
CA ARG A 11 -8.09 19.78 0.73
C ARG A 11 -8.15 18.29 0.38
N LEU A 12 -8.62 17.96 -0.81
CA LEU A 12 -8.72 16.57 -1.29
C LEU A 12 -7.47 16.12 -2.06
N ALA A 13 -6.51 17.01 -2.33
CA ALA A 13 -5.28 16.69 -3.04
C ALA A 13 -4.24 15.94 -2.20
N SER A 14 -4.41 15.87 -0.87
CA SER A 14 -3.53 15.13 0.04
C SER A 14 -4.32 14.07 0.80
N VAL A 15 -3.72 12.92 0.99
CA VAL A 15 -4.26 11.85 1.85
C VAL A 15 -3.95 12.21 3.31
N PRO A 16 -4.96 12.32 4.18
CA PRO A 16 -4.75 12.68 5.58
C PRO A 16 -4.20 11.50 6.39
N ALA A 17 -3.51 11.78 7.50
CA ALA A 17 -3.10 10.78 8.48
C ALA A 17 -4.33 10.29 9.29
N ARG A 18 -5.21 9.57 8.62
CA ARG A 18 -6.45 8.93 9.10
C ARG A 18 -6.53 7.52 8.54
N ALA A 19 -7.46 6.73 9.05
CA ALA A 19 -7.78 5.43 8.46
C ALA A 19 -8.50 5.61 7.12
N GLY A 20 -8.06 4.86 6.11
CA GLY A 20 -8.65 4.72 4.79
C GLY A 20 -9.15 3.30 4.57
N ILE A 21 -9.86 3.11 3.47
CA ILE A 21 -10.49 1.83 3.08
C ILE A 21 -10.24 1.57 1.61
N GLY A 22 -9.87 0.32 1.25
CA GLY A 22 -9.85 -0.16 -0.12
C GLY A 22 -11.26 -0.09 -0.74
N LEU A 23 -11.41 0.69 -1.82
CA LEU A 23 -12.69 0.93 -2.47
C LEU A 23 -13.09 -0.26 -3.34
N LYS A 24 -14.21 -0.92 -3.00
CA LYS A 24 -14.72 -2.06 -3.76
C LYS A 24 -16.07 -1.72 -4.42
N PRO A 25 -16.33 -2.26 -5.62
CA PRO A 25 -17.63 -2.04 -6.32
C PRO A 25 -18.84 -2.46 -5.50
N GLU A 26 -18.72 -3.52 -4.69
CA GLU A 26 -19.76 -4.07 -3.81
C GLU A 26 -20.24 -3.04 -2.80
N HIS A 27 -19.36 -2.17 -2.33
CA HIS A 27 -19.64 -1.16 -1.30
C HIS A 27 -20.24 0.14 -1.85
N MET A 28 -20.29 0.31 -3.17
CA MET A 28 -20.76 1.54 -3.85
C MET A 28 -22.09 2.05 -3.29
N LYS A 29 -23.08 1.15 -3.16
CA LYS A 29 -24.42 1.52 -2.70
C LYS A 29 -24.41 1.99 -1.24
N ALA A 30 -23.71 1.28 -0.37
CA ALA A 30 -23.57 1.64 1.04
C ALA A 30 -22.88 2.99 1.20
N ILE A 31 -21.74 3.20 0.53
CA ILE A 31 -20.97 4.45 0.57
C ILE A 31 -21.80 5.65 0.10
N MET A 32 -22.55 5.50 -1.01
CA MET A 32 -23.40 6.58 -1.53
C MET A 32 -24.57 6.91 -0.61
N GLN A 33 -25.11 5.93 0.11
CA GLN A 33 -26.24 6.12 1.00
C GLN A 33 -25.86 6.67 2.37
N THR A 34 -24.70 6.22 2.90
CA THR A 34 -24.29 6.56 4.28
C THR A 34 -23.36 7.75 4.37
N LEU A 35 -22.60 8.06 3.28
CA LEU A 35 -21.54 9.07 3.29
C LEU A 35 -20.63 8.89 4.52
N PRO A 36 -19.92 7.74 4.63
CA PRO A 36 -19.18 7.39 5.83
C PRO A 36 -18.08 8.40 6.18
N ASP A 37 -17.80 8.58 7.47
CA ASP A 37 -16.66 9.40 7.95
C ASP A 37 -15.33 8.63 7.81
N THR A 38 -15.04 8.10 6.62
CA THR A 38 -13.77 7.50 6.24
C THR A 38 -12.77 8.60 5.87
N GLY A 39 -11.51 8.42 6.26
CA GLY A 39 -10.47 9.41 5.99
C GLY A 39 -10.19 9.61 4.51
N TRP A 40 -10.17 8.51 3.75
CA TRP A 40 -9.85 8.45 2.32
C TRP A 40 -10.14 7.05 1.78
N PHE A 41 -10.10 6.93 0.46
CA PHE A 41 -10.24 5.64 -0.24
C PHE A 41 -9.01 5.35 -1.09
N GLU A 42 -8.76 4.06 -1.34
CA GLU A 42 -7.77 3.60 -2.29
C GLU A 42 -8.41 2.69 -3.35
N VAL A 43 -7.84 2.72 -4.55
CA VAL A 43 -8.22 1.84 -5.66
C VAL A 43 -7.00 1.22 -6.32
N HIS A 44 -7.13 -0.02 -6.80
CA HIS A 44 -6.14 -0.60 -7.69
C HIS A 44 -6.19 0.08 -9.06
N ALA A 45 -5.06 0.53 -9.55
CA ALA A 45 -4.93 1.28 -10.79
C ALA A 45 -5.51 0.53 -11.99
N GLU A 46 -5.22 -0.76 -12.09
CA GLU A 46 -5.57 -1.61 -13.21
C GLU A 46 -7.09 -1.74 -13.40
N ASN A 47 -7.87 -1.65 -12.33
CA ASN A 47 -9.34 -1.68 -12.38
C ASN A 47 -9.94 -0.45 -13.07
N TYR A 48 -9.16 0.62 -13.22
CA TYR A 48 -9.60 1.91 -13.78
C TYR A 48 -8.83 2.34 -15.04
N MET A 49 -8.07 1.45 -15.67
CA MET A 49 -7.35 1.73 -16.91
C MET A 49 -8.23 1.66 -18.17
N GLY A 50 -9.50 1.31 -18.03
CA GLY A 50 -10.48 1.34 -19.11
C GLY A 50 -10.84 2.77 -19.54
N ALA A 51 -11.46 2.92 -20.73
CA ALA A 51 -11.77 4.23 -21.30
C ALA A 51 -12.88 5.00 -20.56
N GLY A 52 -13.69 4.32 -19.74
CA GLY A 52 -14.83 4.95 -19.04
C GLY A 52 -15.83 3.90 -18.52
N GLY A 53 -17.08 4.35 -18.32
CA GLY A 53 -18.16 3.47 -17.86
C GLY A 53 -18.57 3.68 -16.40
N PRO A 54 -19.42 2.77 -15.86
CA PRO A 54 -19.91 2.89 -14.48
C PRO A 54 -18.82 2.99 -13.41
N PRO A 55 -17.69 2.23 -13.47
CA PRO A 55 -16.62 2.36 -12.48
C PRO A 55 -16.07 3.77 -12.40
N HIS A 56 -15.78 4.41 -13.53
CA HIS A 56 -15.27 5.77 -13.55
C HIS A 56 -16.25 6.80 -13.01
N ARG A 57 -17.55 6.69 -13.36
CA ARG A 57 -18.57 7.59 -12.79
C ARG A 57 -18.67 7.50 -11.27
N PHE A 58 -18.52 6.29 -10.74
CA PHE A 58 -18.50 6.09 -9.30
C PHE A 58 -17.22 6.65 -8.67
N LEU A 59 -16.07 6.36 -9.25
CA LEU A 59 -14.80 6.88 -8.72
C LEU A 59 -14.73 8.42 -8.78
N GLU A 60 -15.29 9.04 -9.83
CA GLU A 60 -15.45 10.50 -9.91
C GLU A 60 -16.32 11.03 -8.77
N TRP A 61 -17.46 10.37 -8.51
CA TRP A 61 -18.36 10.73 -7.41
C TRP A 61 -17.66 10.60 -6.03
N VAL A 62 -16.85 9.55 -5.83
CA VAL A 62 -16.03 9.37 -4.60
C VAL A 62 -14.98 10.47 -4.52
N ARG A 63 -14.23 10.70 -5.60
CA ARG A 63 -13.15 11.69 -5.66
C ARG A 63 -13.58 13.13 -5.38
N GLU A 64 -14.83 13.47 -5.71
CA GLU A 64 -15.42 14.77 -5.37
C GLU A 64 -15.63 14.98 -3.87
N ARG A 65 -15.62 13.90 -3.08
CA ARG A 65 -16.01 13.89 -1.65
C ARG A 65 -14.90 13.44 -0.71
N TYR A 66 -14.01 12.59 -1.20
CA TYR A 66 -12.95 11.96 -0.42
C TYR A 66 -11.59 12.11 -1.09
N PRO A 67 -10.51 12.21 -0.30
CA PRO A 67 -9.16 12.01 -0.81
C PRO A 67 -9.01 10.60 -1.38
N LEU A 68 -8.12 10.45 -2.36
CA LEU A 68 -7.88 9.19 -3.07
C LEU A 68 -6.39 8.87 -3.06
N SER A 69 -6.05 7.61 -2.78
CA SER A 69 -4.79 6.95 -3.14
C SER A 69 -5.04 6.00 -4.31
N ILE A 70 -4.03 5.76 -5.13
CA ILE A 70 -4.04 4.77 -6.20
C ILE A 70 -2.87 3.82 -5.99
N HIS A 71 -3.15 2.53 -5.96
CA HIS A 71 -2.19 1.47 -5.78
C HIS A 71 -2.05 0.66 -7.07
N GLY A 72 -0.82 0.53 -7.58
CA GLY A 72 -0.50 -0.23 -8.77
C GLY A 72 -0.05 -1.64 -8.42
N VAL A 73 -0.53 -2.62 -9.18
CA VAL A 73 -0.18 -4.04 -8.99
C VAL A 73 0.43 -4.68 -10.23
N GLY A 74 0.42 -3.99 -11.37
CA GLY A 74 0.75 -4.58 -12.66
C GLY A 74 1.96 -4.01 -13.38
N LEU A 75 2.64 -3.00 -12.83
CA LEU A 75 3.79 -2.38 -13.50
C LEU A 75 5.02 -3.29 -13.51
N SER A 76 5.09 -4.25 -12.57
CA SER A 76 6.20 -5.22 -12.48
C SER A 76 7.57 -4.53 -12.39
N ILE A 77 7.68 -3.60 -11.42
CA ILE A 77 8.83 -2.68 -11.28
C ILE A 77 10.16 -3.43 -11.09
N GLY A 78 10.09 -4.65 -10.52
CA GLY A 78 11.21 -5.58 -10.35
C GLY A 78 11.48 -6.48 -11.55
N GLY A 79 10.70 -6.38 -12.63
CA GLY A 79 10.88 -7.21 -13.84
C GLY A 79 12.23 -7.00 -14.50
N ALA A 80 12.83 -8.07 -15.04
CA ALA A 80 14.13 -8.02 -15.67
C ALA A 80 14.17 -7.26 -17.03
N GLY A 81 13.00 -7.15 -17.69
CA GLY A 81 12.84 -6.41 -18.94
C GLY A 81 12.51 -4.94 -18.73
N PRO A 82 12.42 -4.15 -19.81
CA PRO A 82 12.02 -2.74 -19.72
C PRO A 82 10.57 -2.61 -19.27
N LEU A 83 10.25 -1.50 -18.60
CA LEU A 83 8.88 -1.18 -18.20
C LEU A 83 7.93 -1.09 -19.40
N ASP A 84 6.69 -1.57 -19.23
CA ASP A 84 5.63 -1.46 -20.24
C ASP A 84 5.20 0.00 -20.42
N LYS A 85 5.65 0.61 -21.51
CA LYS A 85 5.33 2.01 -21.85
C LYS A 85 3.83 2.27 -22.07
N PRO A 86 3.06 1.39 -22.73
CA PRO A 86 1.60 1.45 -22.76
C PRO A 86 0.97 1.45 -21.37
N HIS A 87 1.47 0.63 -20.43
CA HIS A 87 0.99 0.62 -19.05
C HIS A 87 1.28 1.94 -18.34
N LEU A 88 2.52 2.43 -18.37
CA LEU A 88 2.89 3.74 -17.83
C LEU A 88 2.04 4.88 -18.39
N LYS A 89 1.70 4.84 -19.68
CA LYS A 89 0.81 5.84 -20.29
C LYS A 89 -0.61 5.78 -19.72
N ARG A 90 -1.13 4.57 -19.44
CA ARG A 90 -2.46 4.42 -18.80
C ARG A 90 -2.42 4.91 -17.36
N LEU A 91 -1.38 4.57 -16.59
CA LEU A 91 -1.16 5.09 -15.24
C LEU A 91 -1.11 6.61 -15.23
N ARG A 92 -0.34 7.23 -16.13
CA ARG A 92 -0.27 8.69 -16.25
C ARG A 92 -1.64 9.30 -16.50
N ALA A 93 -2.42 8.76 -17.46
CA ALA A 93 -3.76 9.24 -17.76
C ALA A 93 -4.71 9.10 -16.56
N LEU A 94 -4.58 8.03 -15.78
CA LEU A 94 -5.35 7.82 -14.56
C LEU A 94 -5.01 8.85 -13.49
N ILE A 95 -3.71 9.08 -13.26
CA ILE A 95 -3.22 10.08 -12.31
C ILE A 95 -3.65 11.48 -12.71
N ASP A 96 -3.55 11.85 -13.98
CA ASP A 96 -3.98 13.15 -14.48
C ASP A 96 -5.50 13.37 -14.35
N ARG A 97 -6.29 12.29 -14.44
CA ARG A 97 -7.75 12.34 -14.30
C ARG A 97 -8.21 12.52 -12.88
N TYR A 98 -7.61 11.76 -11.94
CA TYR A 98 -8.11 11.68 -10.56
C TYR A 98 -7.27 12.49 -9.58
N GLU A 99 -6.06 12.91 -9.95
CA GLU A 99 -5.14 13.69 -9.10
C GLU A 99 -5.06 13.08 -7.69
N PRO A 100 -4.66 11.78 -7.55
CA PRO A 100 -4.59 11.12 -6.25
C PRO A 100 -3.54 11.78 -5.37
N GLY A 101 -3.74 11.75 -4.05
CA GLY A 101 -2.77 12.25 -3.10
C GLY A 101 -1.51 11.39 -3.03
N LEU A 102 -1.67 10.06 -3.14
CA LEU A 102 -0.59 9.08 -3.15
C LEU A 102 -0.71 8.15 -4.36
N PHE A 103 0.41 7.58 -4.77
CA PHE A 103 0.50 6.49 -5.75
C PHE A 103 1.60 5.54 -5.32
N SER A 104 1.30 4.25 -5.26
CA SER A 104 2.19 3.19 -4.81
C SER A 104 2.30 2.05 -5.82
N GLU A 105 3.38 1.28 -5.75
CA GLU A 105 3.66 0.06 -6.50
C GLU A 105 4.44 -0.93 -5.64
N HIS A 106 4.32 -2.23 -5.94
CA HIS A 106 5.01 -3.28 -5.23
C HIS A 106 6.49 -3.40 -5.62
N LEU A 107 7.34 -3.74 -4.64
CA LEU A 107 8.70 -4.23 -4.90
C LEU A 107 8.65 -5.69 -5.35
N ALA A 108 8.10 -5.94 -6.53
CA ALA A 108 7.86 -7.27 -7.07
C ALA A 108 7.95 -7.28 -8.59
N TRP A 109 7.92 -8.47 -9.16
CA TRP A 109 7.72 -8.66 -10.59
C TRP A 109 6.55 -9.62 -10.85
N SER A 110 5.80 -9.33 -11.91
CA SER A 110 4.63 -10.12 -12.34
C SER A 110 4.65 -10.39 -13.84
N THR A 111 5.70 -9.95 -14.56
CA THR A 111 5.78 -10.10 -16.01
C THR A 111 7.17 -10.59 -16.42
N HIS A 112 7.24 -11.63 -17.24
CA HIS A 112 8.48 -12.15 -17.81
C HIS A 112 8.26 -12.62 -19.25
N GLU A 113 9.12 -12.16 -20.20
CA GLU A 113 9.06 -12.50 -21.62
C GLU A 113 7.66 -12.37 -22.24
N GLY A 114 6.90 -11.34 -21.85
CA GLY A 114 5.56 -11.07 -22.35
C GLY A 114 4.45 -11.95 -21.73
N VAL A 115 4.77 -12.81 -20.77
CA VAL A 115 3.81 -13.57 -19.97
C VAL A 115 3.55 -12.83 -18.67
N TYR A 116 2.26 -12.64 -18.36
CA TYR A 116 1.81 -12.10 -17.07
C TYR A 116 1.54 -13.23 -16.09
N PHE A 117 2.09 -13.14 -14.91
CA PHE A 117 1.85 -14.03 -13.78
C PHE A 117 0.86 -13.33 -12.85
N ASN A 118 -0.18 -14.04 -12.45
CA ASN A 118 -1.16 -13.48 -11.50
C ASN A 118 -0.65 -13.63 -10.06
N ASP A 119 0.56 -13.12 -9.83
CA ASP A 119 1.24 -13.14 -8.53
C ASP A 119 2.31 -12.04 -8.46
N LEU A 120 2.68 -11.65 -7.26
CA LEU A 120 3.74 -10.70 -6.96
C LEU A 120 4.99 -11.47 -6.54
N LEU A 121 5.91 -11.66 -7.48
CA LEU A 121 7.07 -12.51 -7.30
C LEU A 121 8.25 -11.73 -6.70
N PRO A 122 9.00 -12.34 -5.75
CA PRO A 122 10.08 -11.67 -5.04
C PRO A 122 11.33 -11.46 -5.90
N LEU A 123 12.25 -10.64 -5.40
CA LEU A 123 13.50 -10.25 -6.06
C LEU A 123 14.72 -10.75 -5.26
N PRO A 124 15.85 -11.09 -5.92
CA PRO A 124 17.11 -11.22 -5.22
C PRO A 124 17.64 -9.83 -4.83
N TYR A 125 17.97 -9.62 -3.57
CA TYR A 125 18.46 -8.33 -3.06
C TYR A 125 19.98 -8.20 -3.30
N THR A 126 20.34 -8.02 -4.57
CA THR A 126 21.72 -7.81 -5.03
C THR A 126 21.98 -6.36 -5.44
N ALA A 127 23.22 -5.96 -5.53
CA ALA A 127 23.61 -4.63 -6.02
C ALA A 127 23.16 -4.39 -7.47
N GLU A 128 23.15 -5.44 -8.31
CA GLU A 128 22.66 -5.38 -9.68
C GLU A 128 21.15 -5.15 -9.74
N THR A 129 20.38 -5.94 -9.00
CA THR A 129 18.92 -5.76 -8.89
C THR A 129 18.55 -4.39 -8.33
N LEU A 130 19.28 -3.92 -7.31
CA LEU A 130 19.08 -2.60 -6.73
C LEU A 130 19.26 -1.49 -7.78
N ALA A 131 20.33 -1.56 -8.60
CA ALA A 131 20.57 -0.58 -9.65
C ALA A 131 19.47 -0.61 -10.72
N HIS A 132 19.01 -1.81 -11.08
CA HIS A 132 17.95 -2.01 -12.08
C HIS A 132 16.61 -1.48 -11.60
N VAL A 133 16.17 -1.85 -10.39
CA VAL A 133 14.92 -1.37 -9.80
C VAL A 133 14.96 0.15 -9.58
N ALA A 134 16.09 0.70 -9.14
CA ALA A 134 16.23 2.14 -9.01
C ALA A 134 16.01 2.87 -10.35
N ALA A 135 16.56 2.35 -11.46
CA ALA A 135 16.34 2.91 -12.79
C ALA A 135 14.85 2.85 -13.20
N HIS A 136 14.13 1.74 -12.88
CA HIS A 136 12.70 1.62 -13.15
C HIS A 136 11.87 2.59 -12.30
N ILE A 137 12.23 2.80 -11.04
CA ILE A 137 11.57 3.79 -10.18
C ILE A 137 11.75 5.20 -10.75
N ASP A 138 12.98 5.57 -11.13
CA ASP A 138 13.27 6.89 -11.71
C ASP A 138 12.49 7.11 -13.02
N GLU A 139 12.46 6.10 -13.89
CA GLU A 139 11.67 6.13 -15.12
C GLU A 139 10.18 6.30 -14.84
N THR A 140 9.65 5.56 -13.86
CA THR A 140 8.24 5.64 -13.45
C THR A 140 7.93 7.03 -12.90
N GLN A 141 8.74 7.55 -11.98
CA GLN A 141 8.56 8.89 -11.41
C GLN A 141 8.62 9.99 -12.51
N CYS A 142 9.55 9.87 -13.45
CA CYS A 142 9.63 10.77 -14.61
C CYS A 142 8.39 10.69 -15.49
N ALA A 143 7.91 9.48 -15.82
CA ALA A 143 6.73 9.27 -16.64
C ALA A 143 5.45 9.80 -15.98
N LEU A 144 5.31 9.58 -14.66
CA LEU A 144 4.16 10.00 -13.89
C LEU A 144 4.25 11.45 -13.39
N GLY A 145 5.44 12.06 -13.44
CA GLY A 145 5.68 13.44 -12.99
C GLY A 145 5.47 13.65 -11.50
N ARG A 146 5.68 12.59 -10.69
CA ARG A 146 5.48 12.63 -9.23
C ARG A 146 6.33 11.59 -8.51
N GLN A 147 6.52 11.78 -7.21
CA GLN A 147 7.03 10.73 -6.33
C GLN A 147 6.05 9.56 -6.30
N ILE A 148 6.58 8.33 -6.27
CA ILE A 148 5.82 7.10 -6.01
C ILE A 148 6.24 6.50 -4.68
N LEU A 149 5.40 5.61 -4.12
CA LEU A 149 5.73 4.79 -2.97
C LEU A 149 6.06 3.38 -3.43
N ILE A 150 7.03 2.75 -2.79
CA ILE A 150 7.39 1.36 -3.02
C ILE A 150 7.01 0.56 -1.77
N GLU A 151 6.27 -0.51 -1.99
CA GLU A 151 5.76 -1.37 -0.94
C GLU A 151 6.71 -2.53 -0.66
N ASN A 152 6.91 -2.88 0.63
CA ASN A 152 7.57 -4.10 1.04
C ASN A 152 6.68 -5.32 0.75
N PRO A 153 7.17 -6.33 0.02
CA PRO A 153 6.35 -7.47 -0.38
C PRO A 153 6.13 -8.48 0.77
N SER A 154 5.07 -9.29 0.66
CA SER A 154 5.01 -10.60 1.32
C SER A 154 5.87 -11.59 0.53
N THR A 155 6.60 -12.47 1.22
CA THR A 155 7.51 -13.42 0.57
C THR A 155 7.34 -14.84 1.08
N TYR A 156 7.44 -15.81 0.13
CA TYR A 156 7.30 -17.26 0.37
C TYR A 156 8.58 -18.01 0.07
N VAL A 157 9.48 -17.37 -0.65
CA VAL A 157 10.79 -17.92 -1.02
C VAL A 157 11.88 -16.86 -0.83
N THR A 158 13.08 -17.32 -0.53
CA THR A 158 14.27 -16.46 -0.44
C THR A 158 15.30 -16.89 -1.47
N PHE A 159 16.09 -15.92 -1.96
CA PHE A 159 17.19 -16.21 -2.87
C PHE A 159 18.49 -16.40 -2.08
N GLU A 160 19.29 -17.42 -2.46
CA GLU A 160 20.62 -17.57 -1.91
C GLU A 160 21.54 -16.42 -2.32
N ALA A 161 21.41 -15.97 -3.58
CA ALA A 161 22.15 -14.81 -4.11
C ALA A 161 21.56 -13.51 -3.55
N ARG A 162 22.22 -12.95 -2.54
CA ARG A 162 21.88 -11.66 -1.94
C ARG A 162 23.13 -10.97 -1.41
N ASP A 163 23.22 -9.67 -1.62
CA ASP A 163 24.31 -8.83 -1.11
C ASP A 163 23.89 -8.06 0.15
N MET A 164 22.58 -7.91 0.37
CA MET A 164 22.00 -7.13 1.46
C MET A 164 20.65 -7.68 1.93
N GLY A 165 20.14 -7.18 3.06
CA GLY A 165 18.80 -7.47 3.53
C GLY A 165 17.74 -6.59 2.82
N GLU A 166 16.47 -6.99 2.92
CA GLU A 166 15.34 -6.26 2.32
C GLU A 166 15.23 -4.82 2.84
N THR A 167 15.34 -4.62 4.15
CA THR A 167 15.26 -3.28 4.75
C THR A 167 16.37 -2.35 4.28
N GLU A 168 17.58 -2.88 4.08
CA GLU A 168 18.71 -2.15 3.51
C GLU A 168 18.45 -1.84 2.02
N PHE A 169 17.91 -2.79 1.26
CA PHE A 169 17.55 -2.62 -0.14
C PHE A 169 16.52 -1.49 -0.31
N LEU A 170 15.45 -1.50 0.49
CA LEU A 170 14.42 -0.44 0.49
C LEU A 170 14.99 0.93 0.88
N SER A 171 15.86 0.97 1.89
CA SER A 171 16.56 2.19 2.31
C SER A 171 17.40 2.77 1.17
N GLU A 172 18.18 1.92 0.49
CA GLU A 172 19.00 2.33 -0.65
C GLU A 172 18.16 2.78 -1.86
N LEU A 173 17.03 2.12 -2.15
CA LEU A 173 16.08 2.58 -3.18
C LEU A 173 15.56 3.98 -2.88
N ALA A 174 15.04 4.20 -1.68
CA ALA A 174 14.53 5.51 -1.28
C ALA A 174 15.61 6.59 -1.34
N ARG A 175 16.83 6.29 -0.88
CA ARG A 175 17.95 7.22 -0.91
C ARG A 175 18.40 7.57 -2.34
N ARG A 176 18.40 6.60 -3.26
CA ARG A 176 18.88 6.79 -4.65
C ARG A 176 17.88 7.52 -5.53
N THR A 177 16.60 7.17 -5.39
CA THR A 177 15.54 7.62 -6.32
C THR A 177 14.66 8.72 -5.74
N GLY A 178 14.73 8.94 -4.42
CA GLY A 178 13.82 9.84 -3.72
C GLY A 178 12.37 9.33 -3.67
N CYS A 179 12.10 8.04 -3.95
CA CYS A 179 10.78 7.46 -3.74
C CYS A 179 10.42 7.44 -2.25
N GLY A 180 9.13 7.44 -1.94
CA GLY A 180 8.66 7.09 -0.60
C GLY A 180 8.50 5.59 -0.45
N LEU A 181 8.12 5.16 0.76
CA LEU A 181 7.78 3.77 1.04
C LEU A 181 6.33 3.67 1.49
N LEU A 182 5.67 2.61 1.07
CA LEU A 182 4.45 2.09 1.67
C LEU A 182 4.89 0.94 2.57
N PHE A 183 4.48 1.00 3.84
CA PHE A 183 4.80 -0.03 4.83
C PHE A 183 3.60 -0.93 5.04
N ASP A 184 3.61 -2.11 4.44
CA ASP A 184 2.60 -3.12 4.71
C ASP A 184 3.02 -3.98 5.91
N VAL A 185 2.21 -3.88 6.99
CA VAL A 185 2.44 -4.56 8.26
C VAL A 185 2.07 -6.03 8.17
N ASN A 186 1.05 -6.38 7.37
CA ASN A 186 0.65 -7.77 7.15
C ASN A 186 1.73 -8.53 6.40
N ASN A 187 2.33 -7.92 5.36
CA ASN A 187 3.42 -8.48 4.57
C ASN A 187 4.65 -8.79 5.43
N VAL A 188 4.98 -7.88 6.36
CA VAL A 188 6.05 -8.13 7.35
C VAL A 188 5.72 -9.32 8.23
N TYR A 189 4.49 -9.41 8.76
CA TYR A 189 4.09 -10.50 9.64
C TYR A 189 4.04 -11.83 8.91
N VAL A 190 3.46 -11.88 7.71
CA VAL A 190 3.42 -13.07 6.84
C VAL A 190 4.84 -13.55 6.56
N SER A 191 5.71 -12.67 6.08
CA SER A 191 7.10 -13.00 5.78
C SER A 191 7.87 -13.45 7.01
N ALA A 192 7.65 -12.82 8.18
CA ALA A 192 8.31 -13.19 9.43
C ALA A 192 7.97 -14.62 9.86
N VAL A 193 6.70 -15.02 9.76
CA VAL A 193 6.28 -16.39 10.08
C VAL A 193 6.84 -17.38 9.06
N ASN A 194 6.73 -17.08 7.76
CA ASN A 194 7.14 -18.00 6.70
C ASN A 194 8.66 -18.26 6.67
N HIS A 195 9.45 -17.26 7.05
CA HIS A 195 10.93 -17.36 7.02
C HIS A 195 11.57 -17.49 8.41
N GLY A 196 10.77 -17.44 9.48
CA GLY A 196 11.27 -17.65 10.85
C GLY A 196 12.13 -16.51 11.40
N PHE A 197 11.81 -15.25 11.05
CA PHE A 197 12.45 -14.08 11.65
C PHE A 197 11.50 -13.29 12.56
N GLU A 198 12.04 -12.40 13.38
CA GLU A 198 11.25 -11.58 14.30
C GLU A 198 10.71 -10.32 13.58
N ALA A 199 9.38 -10.16 13.48
CA ALA A 199 8.73 -9.03 12.83
C ALA A 199 9.12 -7.68 13.48
N GLU A 200 9.27 -7.63 14.82
CA GLU A 200 9.73 -6.43 15.53
C GLU A 200 11.18 -6.06 15.20
N ALA A 201 12.03 -7.04 14.94
CA ALA A 201 13.41 -6.78 14.50
C ALA A 201 13.44 -6.20 13.08
N TYR A 202 12.58 -6.72 12.18
CA TYR A 202 12.41 -6.16 10.84
C TYR A 202 11.93 -4.70 10.92
N LEU A 203 10.86 -4.43 11.68
CA LEU A 203 10.38 -3.07 11.93
C LEU A 203 11.49 -2.18 12.53
N GLY A 204 12.33 -2.78 13.40
CA GLY A 204 13.50 -2.13 13.98
C GLY A 204 14.50 -1.59 12.98
N ALA A 205 14.68 -2.30 11.88
CA ALA A 205 15.61 -1.99 10.80
C ALA A 205 14.96 -1.25 9.63
N PHE A 206 13.63 -1.17 9.57
CA PHE A 206 12.90 -0.54 8.46
C PHE A 206 13.16 0.97 8.41
N PRO A 207 13.39 1.57 7.21
CA PRO A 207 13.68 3.00 7.04
C PRO A 207 12.40 3.85 7.16
N VAL A 208 11.89 3.97 8.38
CA VAL A 208 10.58 4.58 8.70
C VAL A 208 10.45 6.05 8.29
N GLU A 209 11.56 6.78 8.16
CA GLU A 209 11.60 8.17 7.71
C GLU A 209 11.14 8.37 6.26
N HIS A 210 11.17 7.31 5.47
CA HIS A 210 10.70 7.30 4.08
C HIS A 210 9.24 6.85 3.93
N VAL A 211 8.63 6.33 4.99
CA VAL A 211 7.23 5.85 4.95
C VAL A 211 6.25 7.01 4.79
N ARG A 212 5.28 6.84 3.91
CA ARG A 212 4.22 7.82 3.65
C ARG A 212 2.82 7.25 3.76
N GLU A 213 2.69 5.92 3.78
CA GLU A 213 1.45 5.16 3.84
C GLU A 213 1.70 3.83 4.56
N ILE A 214 0.69 3.33 5.25
CA ILE A 214 0.73 2.04 5.95
C ILE A 214 -0.48 1.22 5.47
N HIS A 215 -0.26 -0.07 5.13
CA HIS A 215 -1.31 -1.03 4.85
C HIS A 215 -1.48 -2.04 5.99
N LEU A 216 -2.73 -2.45 6.20
CA LEU A 216 -3.14 -3.48 7.13
C LEU A 216 -4.13 -4.41 6.43
N ALA A 217 -3.88 -5.69 6.47
CA ALA A 217 -4.72 -6.72 5.88
C ALA A 217 -4.86 -7.94 6.79
N GLY A 218 -5.75 -8.84 6.42
CA GLY A 218 -5.82 -10.19 6.98
C GLY A 218 -5.05 -11.18 6.11
N TYR A 219 -4.60 -12.28 6.71
CA TYR A 219 -3.93 -13.37 6.02
C TYR A 219 -4.68 -14.68 6.21
N PHE A 220 -4.49 -15.60 5.25
CA PHE A 220 -4.93 -16.97 5.33
C PHE A 220 -3.80 -17.86 5.92
N GLU A 221 -4.13 -18.76 6.84
CA GLU A 221 -3.20 -19.75 7.36
C GLU A 221 -3.46 -21.08 6.65
N ALA A 222 -2.53 -21.50 5.79
CA ALA A 222 -2.64 -22.73 5.04
C ALA A 222 -2.33 -23.96 5.88
N GLU A 223 -3.09 -25.02 5.68
CA GLU A 223 -2.75 -26.32 6.24
C GLU A 223 -1.52 -26.88 5.51
N THR A 224 -0.51 -27.32 6.27
CA THR A 224 0.69 -27.95 5.73
C THR A 224 0.79 -29.40 6.20
N ASP A 225 1.37 -30.27 5.39
CA ASP A 225 1.59 -31.69 5.73
C ASP A 225 2.71 -31.89 6.78
N GLU A 226 3.43 -30.80 7.10
CA GLU A 226 4.50 -30.76 8.11
C GLU A 226 4.10 -29.83 9.27
N ASP A 227 4.78 -29.91 10.40
CA ASP A 227 4.53 -29.07 11.59
C ASP A 227 4.85 -27.58 11.36
N GLY A 228 4.95 -27.14 10.11
CA GLY A 228 5.21 -25.76 9.70
C GLY A 228 3.93 -24.93 9.51
N ARG A 229 4.00 -23.66 9.85
CA ARG A 229 2.95 -22.68 9.53
C ARG A 229 3.30 -22.01 8.21
N LEU A 230 2.34 -21.96 7.29
CA LEU A 230 2.44 -21.18 6.06
C LEU A 230 1.32 -20.15 6.05
N LEU A 231 1.68 -18.89 6.09
CA LEU A 231 0.74 -17.78 5.95
C LEU A 231 0.71 -17.30 4.50
N ILE A 232 -0.49 -17.06 3.99
CA ILE A 232 -0.72 -16.52 2.66
C ILE A 232 -1.30 -15.12 2.80
N ASP A 233 -0.73 -14.18 2.10
CA ASP A 233 -1.17 -12.78 2.03
C ASP A 233 -2.42 -12.69 1.14
N ALA A 234 -3.54 -13.16 1.70
CA ALA A 234 -4.77 -13.37 0.93
C ALA A 234 -5.73 -12.17 0.96
N HIS A 235 -5.60 -11.28 1.93
CA HIS A 235 -6.50 -10.14 2.14
C HIS A 235 -7.98 -10.54 2.12
N ASP A 236 -8.30 -11.69 2.76
CA ASP A 236 -9.62 -12.34 2.73
C ASP A 236 -10.33 -12.34 4.09
N SER A 237 -9.73 -11.77 5.10
CA SER A 237 -10.17 -11.88 6.50
C SER A 237 -9.87 -10.61 7.30
N PRO A 238 -10.47 -10.43 8.50
CA PRO A 238 -10.14 -9.34 9.39
C PRO A 238 -8.66 -9.30 9.75
N VAL A 239 -8.13 -8.10 9.94
CA VAL A 239 -6.77 -7.90 10.45
C VAL A 239 -6.58 -8.66 11.76
N ARG A 240 -5.54 -9.49 11.83
CA ARG A 240 -5.28 -10.36 12.99
C ARG A 240 -4.65 -9.58 14.15
N ASP A 241 -4.86 -10.06 15.38
CA ASP A 241 -4.36 -9.38 16.59
C ASP A 241 -2.83 -9.16 16.56
N ALA A 242 -2.08 -10.10 15.98
CA ALA A 242 -0.63 -9.96 15.85
C ALA A 242 -0.23 -8.81 14.90
N VAL A 243 -0.97 -8.62 13.81
CA VAL A 243 -0.78 -7.50 12.87
C VAL A 243 -1.17 -6.19 13.54
N TRP A 244 -2.26 -6.15 14.31
CA TRP A 244 -2.63 -4.98 15.12
C TRP A 244 -1.56 -4.60 16.15
N ALA A 245 -0.95 -5.59 16.81
CA ALA A 245 0.13 -5.35 17.76
C ALA A 245 1.37 -4.75 17.07
N LEU A 246 1.77 -5.31 15.92
CA LEU A 246 2.90 -4.81 15.14
C LEU A 246 2.61 -3.40 14.58
N TYR A 247 1.36 -3.13 14.15
CA TYR A 247 0.95 -1.79 13.74
C TYR A 247 1.06 -0.76 14.86
N ALA A 248 0.66 -1.12 16.08
CA ALA A 248 0.82 -0.24 17.24
C ALA A 248 2.30 0.11 17.50
N SER A 249 3.20 -0.87 17.34
CA SER A 249 4.66 -0.65 17.39
C SER A 249 5.16 0.23 16.23
N ALA A 250 4.63 0.00 15.02
CA ALA A 250 4.98 0.79 13.83
C ALA A 250 4.62 2.27 14.04
N LEU A 251 3.42 2.57 14.54
CA LEU A 251 3.00 3.95 14.82
C LEU A 251 3.88 4.68 15.83
N GLN A 252 4.50 3.97 16.77
CA GLN A 252 5.44 4.58 17.72
C GLN A 252 6.72 5.06 17.03
N ARG A 253 7.07 4.48 15.89
CA ARG A 253 8.29 4.77 15.13
C ARG A 253 8.04 5.73 13.97
N THR A 254 6.96 5.50 13.20
CA THR A 254 6.62 6.32 12.03
C THR A 254 5.91 7.62 12.41
N GLY A 255 5.25 7.67 13.59
CA GLY A 255 4.26 8.69 13.89
C GLY A 255 2.95 8.45 13.12
N LEU A 256 2.17 9.51 12.95
CA LEU A 256 0.86 9.46 12.32
C LEU A 256 0.99 9.49 10.80
N LEU A 257 0.58 8.43 10.14
CA LEU A 257 0.54 8.31 8.68
C LEU A 257 -0.85 7.86 8.20
N PRO A 258 -1.20 8.12 6.93
CA PRO A 258 -2.33 7.48 6.29
C PRO A 258 -2.23 5.96 6.47
N THR A 259 -3.31 5.32 6.91
CA THR A 259 -3.34 3.87 7.14
C THR A 259 -4.54 3.28 6.45
N LEU A 260 -4.32 2.34 5.52
CA LEU A 260 -5.35 1.63 4.79
C LEU A 260 -5.75 0.34 5.51
N ILE A 261 -7.04 0.02 5.47
CA ILE A 261 -7.53 -1.35 5.64
C ILE A 261 -7.75 -1.91 4.24
N GLU A 262 -6.98 -2.93 3.90
CA GLU A 262 -7.05 -3.63 2.63
C GLU A 262 -7.79 -4.96 2.79
N TRP A 263 -8.74 -5.22 1.88
CA TRP A 263 -9.51 -6.46 1.86
C TRP A 263 -9.94 -6.75 0.43
N ASP A 264 -9.32 -7.76 -0.20
CA ASP A 264 -9.37 -7.95 -1.65
C ASP A 264 -10.12 -9.20 -2.08
N ASN A 265 -10.24 -10.18 -1.20
CA ASN A 265 -10.94 -11.44 -1.44
C ASN A 265 -12.03 -11.63 -0.38
N ASP A 266 -13.05 -12.43 -0.69
CA ASP A 266 -14.18 -12.67 0.22
C ASP A 266 -14.72 -11.37 0.85
N ILE A 267 -14.99 -10.38 -0.02
CA ILE A 267 -15.33 -9.01 0.35
C ILE A 267 -16.50 -8.99 1.33
N PRO A 268 -16.34 -8.46 2.56
CA PRO A 268 -17.39 -8.42 3.56
C PRO A 268 -18.39 -7.29 3.28
N GLU A 269 -19.45 -7.21 4.07
CA GLU A 269 -20.31 -6.02 4.11
C GLU A 269 -19.50 -4.78 4.52
N PHE A 270 -19.90 -3.61 4.00
CA PHE A 270 -19.16 -2.35 4.22
C PHE A 270 -18.98 -2.00 5.70
N GLU A 271 -19.97 -2.30 6.54
CA GLU A 271 -19.95 -2.05 7.98
C GLU A 271 -18.81 -2.83 8.68
N THR A 272 -18.51 -4.03 8.22
CA THR A 272 -17.38 -4.83 8.72
C THR A 272 -16.06 -4.15 8.41
N LEU A 273 -15.86 -3.74 7.16
CA LEU A 273 -14.65 -3.07 6.71
C LEU A 273 -14.49 -1.70 7.41
N GLN A 274 -15.60 -0.94 7.57
CA GLN A 274 -15.60 0.31 8.33
C GLN A 274 -15.22 0.09 9.80
N SER A 275 -15.66 -1.02 10.41
CA SER A 275 -15.29 -1.36 11.79
C SER A 275 -13.78 -1.60 11.96
N GLU A 276 -13.13 -2.21 10.98
CA GLU A 276 -11.66 -2.37 10.97
C GLU A 276 -10.97 -0.99 10.82
N ALA A 277 -11.44 -0.14 9.92
CA ALA A 277 -10.92 1.21 9.77
C ALA A 277 -11.09 2.05 11.06
N ASP A 278 -12.20 1.87 11.77
CA ASP A 278 -12.44 2.53 13.06
C ASP A 278 -11.46 2.07 14.15
N LYS A 279 -10.98 0.82 14.11
CA LYS A 279 -9.92 0.33 15.01
C LYS A 279 -8.59 1.03 14.70
N ALA A 280 -8.21 1.11 13.41
CA ALA A 280 -7.01 1.84 13.00
C ALA A 280 -7.08 3.32 13.39
N GLU A 281 -8.23 3.97 13.18
CA GLU A 281 -8.45 5.37 13.54
C GLU A 281 -8.36 5.59 15.07
N LYS A 282 -8.78 4.63 15.89
CA LYS A 282 -8.62 4.69 17.36
C LYS A 282 -7.15 4.64 17.77
N LEU A 283 -6.35 3.77 17.15
CA LEU A 283 -4.91 3.68 17.41
C LEU A 283 -4.18 4.96 16.97
N LEU A 284 -4.50 5.49 15.79
CA LEU A 284 -3.97 6.77 15.31
C LEU A 284 -4.31 7.92 16.29
N LYS A 285 -5.56 8.01 16.77
CA LYS A 285 -5.96 9.02 17.74
C LYS A 285 -5.29 8.86 19.10
N ALA A 286 -5.00 7.65 19.53
CA ALA A 286 -4.30 7.39 20.79
C ALA A 286 -2.86 7.93 20.75
N GLN A 287 -2.17 7.86 19.61
CA GLN A 287 -0.83 8.42 19.41
C GLN A 287 -0.81 9.96 19.42
N LYS A 288 -1.91 10.61 19.05
CA LYS A 288 -2.03 12.10 19.08
C LYS A 288 -2.05 12.71 20.47
N ARG A 289 -2.16 11.93 21.55
CA ARG A 289 -2.13 12.44 22.92
C ARG A 289 -0.68 12.47 23.42
N PRO A 290 0.05 13.60 23.38
CA PRO A 290 1.28 13.71 24.15
C PRO A 290 0.91 13.59 25.63
N ASP A 291 1.70 12.83 26.37
CA ASP A 291 1.63 12.69 27.82
C ASP A 291 1.88 14.07 28.49
N HIS A 292 0.88 14.94 28.54
CA HIS A 292 0.89 16.13 29.39
C HIS A 292 0.69 15.79 30.87
N ALA A 293 0.76 14.52 31.25
CA ALA A 293 0.53 14.03 32.63
C ALA A 293 1.81 13.65 33.37
N ARG A 294 3.02 14.03 32.90
CA ARG A 294 4.25 13.79 33.64
C ARG A 294 5.03 15.07 33.89
N LEU A 295 4.39 16.06 34.53
CA LEU A 295 5.06 17.14 35.23
C LEU A 295 4.16 17.57 36.40
N HIS A 296 4.21 16.79 37.49
CA HIS A 296 3.97 17.29 38.87
C HIS A 296 4.64 16.33 39.83
#